data_ef6e089bf46165c01684a1a5dc4260b2
#
_entry.id   ef6e089bf46165c01684a1a5dc4260b2
#
_cell.length_a   1.000
_cell.length_b   1.000
_cell.length_c   1.000
_cell.angle_alpha   90.00
_cell.angle_beta   90.00
_cell.angle_gamma   90.00
#
_symmetry.space_group_name_H-M   'P 1'
#
loop_
_entity.id
_entity.type
_entity.pdbx_description
1 polymer ?
#
loop_
_entity_poly.entity_id
_entity_poly.type
_entity_poly.pdbx_seq_one_letter_code
_entity_poly.pdbx_strand_id
1 'polypeptide(L)'
;DNFSNASIGIGTDNYRRVTGDLNRSLGDNAAFRLNVMAHEADVAGRNVVGGDRWGVAPTVSFGLNGPTKAILSYYHMQSSEIPDTGIPFNNPFTTGANLARNGDGSPINVARETWYGLVNRDFRDTKSDIGTIDLRHDFGNNLVLRNVTRYGKSQNDFVWTQPDDSKGNTMLYGTVWRRANTRVTETESMVNATSLSGKLATGSIKHSFNAGVEISRETTERSSYLFTPGTNNPLTGTFTCPTSGAATLYNCAPVNNPNPNDPWVNTRSVSPALTSVKTNTRAVYAFDTIELNPQWMLNIGARWDEFKTTLDTKASATTAATQAHVDTSFDTYQVGLVYKPSANGSIYASWATSATPPGNDGGDGLDALTVAVQNLQPQESKNFELGTKWEVLNSRLSLNAAIFKSTM
;
A
#
# COMPACT_ATOMS: atom_id res chain seq x y z
N ASP A 1 -1.77 -23.62 22.84
CA ASP A 1 -1.96 -23.13 24.23
C ASP A 1 -3.14 -22.19 24.29
N ASN A 2 -3.91 -22.26 25.40
CA ASN A 2 -4.97 -21.34 25.68
C ASN A 2 -4.40 -20.08 26.34
N PHE A 3 -4.72 -18.90 25.84
CA PHE A 3 -4.32 -17.65 26.45
C PHE A 3 -5.33 -16.53 26.18
N SER A 4 -5.28 -15.49 26.98
CA SER A 4 -6.01 -14.24 26.77
C SER A 4 -5.08 -13.09 27.14
N ASN A 5 -4.83 -12.21 26.21
CA ASN A 5 -4.07 -10.99 26.41
C ASN A 5 -4.98 -9.79 26.15
N ALA A 6 -4.87 -8.78 26.99
CA ALA A 6 -5.54 -7.51 26.77
C ALA A 6 -4.57 -6.38 27.08
N SER A 7 -4.68 -5.29 26.35
CA SER A 7 -3.96 -4.07 26.67
C SER A 7 -4.87 -2.86 26.58
N ILE A 8 -4.63 -1.89 27.46
CA ILE A 8 -5.28 -0.58 27.48
C ILE A 8 -4.18 0.45 27.47
N GLY A 9 -4.26 1.40 26.58
CA GLY A 9 -3.36 2.55 26.49
C GLY A 9 -4.15 3.84 26.55
N ILE A 10 -3.66 4.80 27.34
CA ILE A 10 -4.15 6.18 27.39
C ILE A 10 -2.95 7.12 27.29
N GLY A 11 -3.14 8.30 26.73
CA GLY A 11 -2.08 9.27 26.56
C GLY A 11 -2.60 10.67 26.35
N THR A 12 -1.69 11.60 26.04
CA THR A 12 -2.03 12.95 25.59
C THR A 12 -2.74 12.88 24.22
N ASP A 13 -3.29 14.00 23.79
CA ASP A 13 -3.92 14.15 22.47
C ASP A 13 -5.05 13.12 22.24
N ASN A 14 -5.89 12.95 23.27
CA ASN A 14 -7.04 12.03 23.28
C ASN A 14 -6.69 10.57 22.95
N TYR A 15 -5.41 10.18 23.07
CA TYR A 15 -4.98 8.83 22.77
C TYR A 15 -5.67 7.82 23.69
N ARG A 16 -6.41 6.91 23.06
CA ARG A 16 -7.10 5.76 23.68
C ARG A 16 -6.93 4.54 22.80
N ARG A 17 -6.45 3.47 23.37
CA ARG A 17 -6.28 2.20 22.64
C ARG A 17 -6.65 1.01 23.53
N VAL A 18 -7.45 0.12 22.97
CA VAL A 18 -7.78 -1.17 23.58
C VAL A 18 -7.46 -2.26 22.57
N THR A 19 -6.81 -3.33 23.03
CA THR A 19 -6.59 -4.53 22.22
C THR A 19 -6.95 -5.78 23.02
N GLY A 20 -7.43 -6.80 22.32
CA GLY A 20 -7.69 -8.12 22.88
C GLY A 20 -7.14 -9.20 21.95
N ASP A 21 -6.54 -10.24 22.52
CA ASP A 21 -6.05 -11.41 21.80
C ASP A 21 -6.41 -12.66 22.60
N LEU A 22 -7.37 -13.40 22.09
CA LEU A 22 -7.90 -14.61 22.69
C LEU A 22 -7.54 -15.81 21.82
N ASN A 23 -6.89 -16.81 22.39
CA ASN A 23 -6.63 -18.09 21.73
C ASN A 23 -7.18 -19.25 22.57
N ARG A 24 -7.94 -20.13 21.94
CA ARG A 24 -8.57 -21.29 22.58
C ARG A 24 -8.41 -22.54 21.72
N SER A 25 -7.97 -23.61 22.36
CA SER A 25 -8.04 -24.95 21.79
C SER A 25 -9.53 -25.41 21.78
N LEU A 26 -9.97 -25.96 20.67
CA LEU A 26 -11.27 -26.57 20.49
C LEU A 26 -11.10 -28.09 20.41
N GLY A 27 -10.61 -28.69 21.50
CA GLY A 27 -10.15 -30.05 21.54
C GLY A 27 -8.73 -30.22 20.97
N ASP A 28 -8.37 -31.44 20.61
CA ASP A 28 -6.98 -31.79 20.24
C ASP A 28 -6.60 -31.37 18.82
N ASN A 29 -7.58 -31.17 17.95
CA ASN A 29 -7.39 -31.05 16.51
C ASN A 29 -7.85 -29.71 15.90
N ALA A 30 -8.39 -28.80 16.73
CA ALA A 30 -8.85 -27.50 16.29
C ALA A 30 -8.52 -26.39 17.28
N ALA A 31 -8.44 -25.16 16.80
CA ALA A 31 -8.23 -23.97 17.60
C ALA A 31 -8.94 -22.76 17.02
N PHE A 32 -9.30 -21.84 17.90
CA PHE A 32 -9.87 -20.54 17.53
C PHE A 32 -8.99 -19.42 18.10
N ARG A 33 -8.74 -18.38 17.30
CA ARG A 33 -8.10 -17.15 17.77
C ARG A 33 -8.92 -15.94 17.36
N LEU A 34 -9.05 -14.98 18.25
CA LEU A 34 -9.72 -13.71 18.01
C LEU A 34 -8.82 -12.57 18.42
N ASN A 35 -8.51 -11.69 17.47
CA ASN A 35 -7.89 -10.40 17.75
C ASN A 35 -8.91 -9.29 17.55
N VAL A 36 -8.94 -8.33 18.49
CA VAL A 36 -9.76 -7.13 18.40
C VAL A 36 -8.94 -5.89 18.74
N MET A 37 -9.26 -4.77 18.14
CA MET A 37 -8.62 -3.49 18.43
C MET A 37 -9.63 -2.35 18.25
N ALA A 38 -9.59 -1.38 19.17
CA ALA A 38 -10.18 -0.07 19.01
C ALA A 38 -9.14 1.00 19.39
N HIS A 39 -9.10 2.09 18.65
CA HIS A 39 -8.12 3.15 18.82
C HIS A 39 -8.71 4.48 18.38
N GLU A 40 -8.45 5.51 19.17
CA GLU A 40 -8.77 6.90 18.90
C GLU A 40 -7.58 7.77 19.31
N ALA A 41 -7.20 8.76 18.52
CA ALA A 41 -6.18 9.74 18.88
C ALA A 41 -6.27 10.97 18.00
N ASP A 42 -5.92 12.11 18.57
CA ASP A 42 -5.58 13.32 17.82
C ASP A 42 -4.08 13.29 17.44
N VAL A 43 -3.72 14.02 16.41
CA VAL A 43 -2.30 14.18 16.03
C VAL A 43 -1.65 15.24 16.92
N ALA A 44 -0.65 14.85 17.68
CA ALA A 44 0.04 15.70 18.63
C ALA A 44 0.58 17.00 17.99
N GLY A 45 0.16 18.15 18.53
CA GLY A 45 0.56 19.46 18.04
C GLY A 45 -0.11 19.87 16.73
N ARG A 46 -1.24 19.27 16.35
CA ARG A 46 -2.08 19.69 15.22
C ARG A 46 -3.50 19.99 15.69
N ASN A 47 -4.10 21.07 15.20
CA ASN A 47 -5.50 21.37 15.50
C ASN A 47 -6.41 20.45 14.68
N VAL A 48 -7.45 19.93 15.32
CA VAL A 48 -8.57 19.17 14.75
C VAL A 48 -8.20 17.92 13.91
N VAL A 49 -6.94 17.62 13.76
CA VAL A 49 -6.47 16.45 13.04
C VAL A 49 -6.45 15.25 13.97
N GLY A 50 -7.15 14.20 13.62
CA GLY A 50 -7.26 13.00 14.44
C GLY A 50 -8.12 11.96 13.75
N GLY A 51 -8.32 10.84 14.41
CA GLY A 51 -9.19 9.80 13.88
C GLY A 51 -9.32 8.61 14.81
N ASP A 52 -10.29 7.80 14.47
CA ASP A 52 -10.58 6.54 15.11
C ASP A 52 -10.43 5.36 14.15
N ARG A 53 -10.17 4.20 14.71
CA ARG A 53 -10.13 2.94 13.97
C ARG A 53 -10.43 1.76 14.86
N TRP A 54 -11.09 0.78 14.30
CA TRP A 54 -11.34 -0.47 14.97
C TRP A 54 -11.18 -1.64 13.99
N GLY A 55 -10.92 -2.81 14.52
CA GLY A 55 -10.79 -3.99 13.71
C GLY A 55 -10.98 -5.28 14.50
N VAL A 56 -11.30 -6.33 13.75
CA VAL A 56 -11.50 -7.68 14.27
C VAL A 56 -10.88 -8.70 13.30
N ALA A 57 -10.21 -9.71 13.87
CA ALA A 57 -9.57 -10.76 13.08
C ALA A 57 -9.76 -12.14 13.74
N PRO A 58 -10.90 -12.82 13.50
CA PRO A 58 -11.09 -14.20 13.89
C PRO A 58 -10.34 -15.16 12.95
N THR A 59 -9.83 -16.24 13.53
CA THR A 59 -9.16 -17.33 12.81
C THR A 59 -9.59 -18.66 13.44
N VAL A 60 -9.90 -19.63 12.60
CA VAL A 60 -10.18 -21.01 13.04
C VAL A 60 -9.23 -21.95 12.29
N SER A 61 -8.64 -22.85 13.03
CA SER A 61 -7.70 -23.86 12.48
C SER A 61 -8.21 -25.25 12.78
N PHE A 62 -8.12 -26.15 11.80
CA PHE A 62 -8.51 -27.56 11.88
C PHE A 62 -7.34 -28.43 11.43
N GLY A 63 -7.36 -29.69 11.85
CA GLY A 63 -6.35 -30.69 11.44
C GLY A 63 -4.99 -30.48 12.07
N LEU A 64 -4.91 -29.84 13.27
CA LEU A 64 -3.64 -29.43 13.88
C LEU A 64 -2.68 -30.60 14.15
N ASN A 65 -3.21 -31.78 14.47
CA ASN A 65 -2.43 -33.00 14.74
C ASN A 65 -2.38 -33.97 13.55
N GLY A 66 -3.05 -33.62 12.43
CA GLY A 66 -3.11 -34.44 11.23
C GLY A 66 -2.17 -33.98 10.11
N PRO A 67 -2.05 -34.76 9.06
CA PRO A 67 -1.28 -34.39 7.88
C PRO A 67 -1.94 -33.24 7.08
N THR A 68 -3.25 -33.08 7.19
CA THR A 68 -4.02 -32.01 6.53
C THR A 68 -4.44 -30.96 7.54
N LYS A 69 -4.04 -29.73 7.29
CA LYS A 69 -4.42 -28.55 8.08
C LYS A 69 -5.22 -27.57 7.23
N ALA A 70 -6.27 -26.99 7.83
CA ALA A 70 -7.05 -25.93 7.23
C ALA A 70 -7.10 -24.75 8.20
N ILE A 71 -6.77 -23.55 7.72
CA ILE A 71 -6.88 -22.31 8.47
C ILE A 71 -7.82 -21.41 7.71
N LEU A 72 -8.89 -20.96 8.38
CA LEU A 72 -9.85 -19.99 7.89
C LEU A 72 -9.68 -18.73 8.70
N SER A 73 -9.41 -17.62 8.05
CA SER A 73 -9.27 -16.33 8.71
C SER A 73 -10.09 -15.26 8.01
N TYR A 74 -10.62 -14.35 8.81
CA TYR A 74 -11.23 -13.13 8.35
C TYR A 74 -10.56 -11.94 9.04
N TYR A 75 -10.40 -10.86 8.33
CA TYR A 75 -9.88 -9.59 8.83
C TYR A 75 -10.82 -8.48 8.42
N HIS A 76 -11.24 -7.68 9.39
CA HIS A 76 -11.97 -6.45 9.18
C HIS A 76 -11.26 -5.30 9.87
N MET A 77 -11.11 -4.19 9.15
CA MET A 77 -10.61 -2.93 9.70
C MET A 77 -11.35 -1.76 9.08
N GLN A 78 -11.74 -0.81 9.92
CA GLN A 78 -12.32 0.45 9.51
C GLN A 78 -11.61 1.60 10.22
N SER A 79 -11.36 2.70 9.50
CA SER A 79 -10.90 3.97 10.11
C SER A 79 -11.66 5.16 9.54
N SER A 80 -11.85 6.16 10.38
CA SER A 80 -12.36 7.48 10.01
C SER A 80 -11.43 8.54 10.59
N GLU A 81 -10.98 9.46 9.78
CA GLU A 81 -10.01 10.48 10.19
C GLU A 81 -10.26 11.82 9.52
N ILE A 82 -9.84 12.89 10.17
CA ILE A 82 -9.61 14.20 9.56
C ILE A 82 -8.15 14.21 9.09
N PRO A 83 -7.88 14.21 7.78
CA PRO A 83 -6.52 14.06 7.26
C PRO A 83 -5.70 15.34 7.39
N ASP A 84 -4.40 15.18 7.63
CA ASP A 84 -3.42 16.25 7.56
C ASP A 84 -2.64 16.18 6.26
N THR A 85 -2.79 17.17 5.42
CA THR A 85 -2.08 17.27 4.13
C THR A 85 -0.91 18.27 4.17
N GLY A 86 -0.55 18.74 5.36
CA GLY A 86 0.59 19.60 5.60
C GLY A 86 0.30 21.09 5.33
N ILE A 87 1.37 21.83 5.06
CA ILE A 87 1.38 23.25 4.80
C ILE A 87 1.94 23.55 3.41
N PRO A 88 1.56 24.67 2.76
CA PRO A 88 2.14 25.04 1.49
C PRO A 88 3.62 25.43 1.61
N PHE A 89 4.29 25.48 0.50
CA PHE A 89 5.64 25.99 0.37
C PHE A 89 5.64 27.32 -0.40
N ASN A 90 6.66 28.15 -0.21
CA ASN A 90 6.88 29.36 -0.99
C ASN A 90 7.16 28.98 -2.44
N ASN A 91 6.17 29.14 -3.31
CA ASN A 91 6.24 28.63 -4.68
C ASN A 91 7.23 29.43 -5.53
N PRO A 92 8.35 28.84 -5.99
CA PRO A 92 9.31 29.49 -6.87
C PRO A 92 8.88 29.48 -8.34
N PHE A 93 7.83 28.71 -8.70
CA PHE A 93 7.43 28.42 -10.09
C PHE A 93 6.15 29.15 -10.49
N THR A 94 6.04 30.41 -10.17
CA THR A 94 4.86 31.18 -10.59
C THR A 94 4.81 31.33 -12.10
N THR A 95 3.70 30.88 -12.72
CA THR A 95 3.43 31.06 -14.14
C THR A 95 2.46 32.23 -14.31
N GLY A 96 2.87 33.25 -15.05
CA GLY A 96 2.06 34.44 -15.36
C GLY A 96 2.85 35.73 -15.20
N ALA A 97 2.54 36.73 -16.02
CA ALA A 97 3.31 37.97 -16.16
C ALA A 97 3.33 38.85 -14.92
N ASN A 98 2.43 38.63 -13.94
CA ASN A 98 2.20 39.52 -12.82
C ASN A 98 2.41 38.89 -11.43
N LEU A 99 2.96 37.69 -11.34
CA LEU A 99 3.18 37.04 -10.05
C LEU A 99 4.62 37.27 -9.61
N ALA A 100 4.81 37.84 -8.43
CA ALA A 100 6.11 38.02 -7.83
C ALA A 100 6.76 36.64 -7.62
N ARG A 101 7.91 36.42 -8.24
CA ARG A 101 8.71 35.19 -8.16
C ARG A 101 9.73 35.35 -7.05
N ASN A 102 9.32 35.22 -5.82
CA ASN A 102 10.26 35.34 -4.71
C ASN A 102 10.18 34.12 -3.77
N GLY A 103 9.47 33.08 -4.18
CA GLY A 103 9.45 31.81 -3.42
C GLY A 103 10.77 31.07 -3.56
N ASP A 104 11.28 30.60 -2.44
CA ASP A 104 12.55 29.86 -2.34
C ASP A 104 12.35 28.34 -2.29
N GLY A 105 11.10 27.89 -2.39
CA GLY A 105 10.73 26.47 -2.28
C GLY A 105 10.71 25.94 -0.85
N SER A 106 10.97 26.78 0.14
CA SER A 106 10.86 26.40 1.55
C SER A 106 9.41 26.32 2.00
N PRO A 107 9.08 25.50 3.02
CA PRO A 107 7.78 25.53 3.68
C PRO A 107 7.51 26.93 4.25
N ILE A 108 6.26 27.40 4.19
CA ILE A 108 5.89 28.66 4.81
C ILE A 108 6.07 28.60 6.32
N ASN A 109 6.46 29.73 6.92
CA ASN A 109 6.64 29.83 8.36
C ASN A 109 5.31 30.10 9.05
N VAL A 110 4.70 29.07 9.63
CA VAL A 110 3.45 29.12 10.39
C VAL A 110 3.57 28.31 11.66
N ALA A 111 2.67 28.53 12.62
CA ALA A 111 2.62 27.76 13.85
C ALA A 111 2.39 26.26 13.54
N ARG A 112 2.98 25.38 14.36
CA ARG A 112 2.95 23.92 14.16
C ARG A 112 1.53 23.36 14.13
N GLU A 113 0.62 23.93 14.90
CA GLU A 113 -0.79 23.54 14.98
C GLU A 113 -1.62 23.95 13.77
N THR A 114 -1.05 24.75 12.85
CA THR A 114 -1.78 25.26 11.69
C THR A 114 -2.27 24.14 10.78
N TRP A 115 -3.58 24.11 10.57
CA TRP A 115 -4.26 23.20 9.64
C TRP A 115 -5.23 23.99 8.76
N TYR A 116 -5.13 23.82 7.44
CA TYR A 116 -5.90 24.61 6.48
C TYR A 116 -7.22 23.98 6.06
N GLY A 117 -7.56 22.80 6.54
CA GLY A 117 -8.78 22.08 6.17
C GLY A 117 -10.07 22.69 6.73
N LEU A 118 -11.18 22.01 6.44
CA LEU A 118 -12.53 22.34 6.90
C LEU A 118 -13.14 21.13 7.60
N VAL A 119 -13.49 21.27 8.87
CA VAL A 119 -14.08 20.17 9.67
C VAL A 119 -15.38 19.64 9.06
N ASN A 120 -16.20 20.52 8.46
CA ASN A 120 -17.48 20.15 7.87
C ASN A 120 -17.35 19.54 6.45
N ARG A 121 -16.13 19.47 5.90
CA ARG A 121 -15.89 19.00 4.53
C ARG A 121 -14.91 17.84 4.48
N ASP A 122 -13.78 17.98 5.20
CA ASP A 122 -12.62 17.09 5.06
C ASP A 122 -12.81 15.84 5.90
N PHE A 123 -12.56 14.71 5.30
CA PHE A 123 -12.60 13.39 5.92
C PHE A 123 -11.80 12.39 5.09
N ARG A 124 -11.40 11.30 5.70
CA ARG A 124 -10.94 10.10 5.03
C ARG A 124 -11.47 8.88 5.76
N ASP A 125 -12.26 8.10 5.05
CA ASP A 125 -12.81 6.84 5.52
C ASP A 125 -12.16 5.69 4.77
N THR A 126 -11.66 4.70 5.50
CA THR A 126 -11.12 3.48 4.91
C THR A 126 -11.79 2.26 5.51
N LYS A 127 -11.97 1.24 4.68
CA LYS A 127 -12.50 -0.05 5.10
C LYS A 127 -11.77 -1.16 4.38
N SER A 128 -11.45 -2.24 5.09
CA SER A 128 -10.83 -3.44 4.53
C SER A 128 -11.49 -4.69 5.10
N ASP A 129 -11.93 -5.58 4.21
CA ASP A 129 -12.48 -6.89 4.51
C ASP A 129 -11.66 -7.94 3.76
N ILE A 130 -11.07 -8.92 4.48
CA ILE A 130 -10.21 -9.93 3.86
C ILE A 130 -10.56 -11.30 4.42
N GLY A 131 -10.95 -12.22 3.55
CA GLY A 131 -11.12 -13.64 3.86
C GLY A 131 -9.96 -14.45 3.30
N THR A 132 -9.43 -15.39 4.08
CA THR A 132 -8.35 -16.28 3.64
C THR A 132 -8.65 -17.72 4.03
N ILE A 133 -8.44 -18.63 3.09
CA ILE A 133 -8.43 -20.08 3.29
C ILE A 133 -7.01 -20.56 2.99
N ASP A 134 -6.35 -21.16 3.97
CA ASP A 134 -5.02 -21.76 3.84
C ASP A 134 -5.14 -23.27 4.11
N LEU A 135 -4.94 -24.05 3.08
CA LEU A 135 -4.96 -25.50 3.12
C LEU A 135 -3.55 -26.03 2.94
N ARG A 136 -3.13 -26.90 3.85
CA ARG A 136 -1.82 -27.55 3.80
C ARG A 136 -1.98 -29.04 4.00
N HIS A 137 -1.34 -29.83 3.14
CA HIS A 137 -1.24 -31.29 3.28
C HIS A 137 0.24 -31.72 3.28
N ASP A 138 0.62 -32.43 4.33
CA ASP A 138 1.94 -33.03 4.47
C ASP A 138 1.84 -34.53 4.05
N PHE A 139 2.43 -34.86 2.92
CA PHE A 139 2.44 -36.26 2.41
C PHE A 139 3.40 -37.15 3.17
N GLY A 140 4.12 -36.63 4.16
CA GLY A 140 5.31 -37.28 4.72
C GLY A 140 6.52 -37.08 3.81
N ASN A 141 7.66 -37.67 4.20
CA ASN A 141 8.91 -37.58 3.43
C ASN A 141 9.33 -36.13 3.06
N ASN A 142 8.98 -35.17 3.89
CA ASN A 142 9.26 -33.73 3.69
C ASN A 142 8.58 -33.11 2.46
N LEU A 143 7.49 -33.68 1.97
CA LEU A 143 6.73 -33.17 0.83
C LEU A 143 5.42 -32.51 1.34
N VAL A 144 5.23 -31.23 1.03
CA VAL A 144 4.08 -30.43 1.48
C VAL A 144 3.43 -29.74 0.29
N LEU A 145 2.14 -29.98 0.12
CA LEU A 145 1.28 -29.20 -0.77
C LEU A 145 0.56 -28.12 0.06
N ARG A 146 0.58 -26.89 -0.42
CA ARG A 146 -0.15 -25.76 0.18
C ARG A 146 -0.96 -25.04 -0.88
N ASN A 147 -2.21 -24.73 -0.56
CA ASN A 147 -3.07 -23.84 -1.33
C ASN A 147 -3.54 -22.70 -0.44
N VAL A 148 -3.38 -21.48 -0.90
CA VAL A 148 -3.91 -20.29 -0.24
C VAL A 148 -4.86 -19.60 -1.20
N THR A 149 -6.11 -19.43 -0.78
CA THR A 149 -7.10 -18.61 -1.46
C THR A 149 -7.43 -17.40 -0.59
N ARG A 150 -7.30 -16.20 -1.14
CA ARG A 150 -7.58 -14.95 -0.46
C ARG A 150 -8.54 -14.11 -1.32
N TYR A 151 -9.61 -13.64 -0.69
CA TYR A 151 -10.48 -12.59 -1.22
C TYR A 151 -10.37 -11.36 -0.34
N GLY A 152 -10.20 -10.20 -0.96
CA GLY A 152 -10.11 -8.91 -0.28
C GLY A 152 -11.00 -7.87 -0.95
N LYS A 153 -11.62 -7.04 -0.13
CA LYS A 153 -12.32 -5.83 -0.54
C LYS A 153 -11.85 -4.67 0.30
N SER A 154 -11.41 -3.59 -0.34
CA SER A 154 -10.99 -2.37 0.34
C SER A 154 -11.67 -1.15 -0.25
N GLN A 155 -11.97 -0.17 0.60
CA GLN A 155 -12.55 1.11 0.24
C GLN A 155 -11.67 2.23 0.80
N ASN A 156 -11.53 3.32 0.04
CA ASN A 156 -10.84 4.52 0.46
C ASN A 156 -11.58 5.73 -0.11
N ASP A 157 -12.26 6.42 0.77
CA ASP A 157 -13.11 7.57 0.49
C ASP A 157 -12.55 8.79 1.16
N PHE A 158 -12.33 9.87 0.42
CA PHE A 158 -11.87 11.09 1.04
C PHE A 158 -12.29 12.37 0.31
N VAL A 159 -12.38 13.40 1.09
CA VAL A 159 -12.24 14.80 0.71
C VAL A 159 -11.20 15.39 1.64
N TRP A 160 -10.12 15.91 1.12
CA TRP A 160 -9.15 16.64 1.93
C TRP A 160 -8.75 17.95 1.30
N THR A 161 -8.37 18.89 2.14
CA THR A 161 -7.74 20.12 1.68
C THR A 161 -6.32 19.87 1.25
N GLN A 162 -6.02 20.15 -0.01
CA GLN A 162 -4.64 20.37 -0.45
C GLN A 162 -4.37 21.87 -0.34
N PRO A 163 -3.56 22.33 0.62
CA PRO A 163 -3.19 23.74 0.72
C PRO A 163 -2.39 24.12 -0.52
N ASP A 164 -2.95 25.00 -1.35
CA ASP A 164 -2.39 25.27 -2.68
C ASP A 164 -1.92 26.72 -2.79
N ASP A 165 -0.66 26.91 -3.15
CA ASP A 165 -0.04 28.20 -3.45
C ASP A 165 0.41 28.32 -4.91
N SER A 166 -0.07 27.46 -5.81
CA SER A 166 0.33 27.42 -7.23
C SER A 166 0.14 28.77 -7.96
N LYS A 167 -0.66 29.69 -7.40
CA LYS A 167 -0.88 31.05 -7.91
C LYS A 167 -0.19 32.14 -7.09
N GLY A 168 0.64 31.79 -6.12
CA GLY A 168 1.30 32.74 -5.24
C GLY A 168 0.35 33.45 -4.28
N ASN A 169 -0.74 32.81 -3.91
CA ASN A 169 -1.76 33.39 -3.02
C ASN A 169 -1.18 33.78 -1.65
N THR A 170 -0.24 33.00 -1.12
CA THR A 170 0.40 33.25 0.17
C THR A 170 1.18 34.56 0.15
N MET A 171 1.97 34.79 -0.87
CA MET A 171 2.81 36.02 -1.00
C MET A 171 2.04 37.21 -1.45
N LEU A 172 1.08 37.08 -2.36
CA LEU A 172 0.35 38.21 -2.95
C LEU A 172 -0.79 38.69 -2.06
N TYR A 173 -1.47 37.75 -1.37
CA TYR A 173 -2.73 38.06 -0.67
C TYR A 173 -2.72 37.59 0.79
N GLY A 174 -1.65 36.94 1.27
CA GLY A 174 -1.60 36.40 2.62
C GLY A 174 -2.63 35.30 2.86
N THR A 175 -3.01 34.59 1.81
CA THR A 175 -4.06 33.51 1.84
C THR A 175 -3.56 32.23 1.25
N VAL A 176 -4.19 31.14 1.64
CA VAL A 176 -3.98 29.78 1.12
C VAL A 176 -5.26 29.28 0.47
N TRP A 177 -5.17 28.80 -0.75
CA TRP A 177 -6.32 28.17 -1.39
C TRP A 177 -6.56 26.78 -0.78
N ARG A 178 -7.77 26.59 -0.23
CA ARG A 178 -8.26 25.31 0.30
C ARG A 178 -8.77 24.41 -0.82
N ARG A 179 -7.90 24.07 -1.75
CA ARG A 179 -8.26 23.19 -2.86
C ARG A 179 -8.71 21.85 -2.33
N ALA A 180 -9.91 21.39 -2.69
CA ALA A 180 -10.36 20.06 -2.36
C ALA A 180 -9.75 19.02 -3.30
N ASN A 181 -9.17 17.99 -2.74
CA ASN A 181 -8.78 16.78 -3.43
C ASN A 181 -9.71 15.67 -2.98
N THR A 182 -10.25 14.88 -3.91
CA THR A 182 -11.30 13.91 -3.61
C THR A 182 -11.07 12.57 -4.28
N ARG A 183 -11.51 11.52 -3.61
CA ARG A 183 -11.45 10.17 -4.12
C ARG A 183 -12.61 9.33 -3.57
N VAL A 184 -13.14 8.46 -4.41
CA VAL A 184 -14.02 7.35 -4.05
C VAL A 184 -13.43 6.14 -4.74
N THR A 185 -12.83 5.22 -3.99
CA THR A 185 -12.17 4.04 -4.54
C THR A 185 -12.64 2.78 -3.85
N GLU A 186 -12.97 1.78 -4.64
CA GLU A 186 -13.21 0.43 -4.18
C GLU A 186 -12.30 -0.53 -4.95
N THR A 187 -11.59 -1.40 -4.23
CA THR A 187 -10.75 -2.45 -4.83
C THR A 187 -11.20 -3.82 -4.32
N GLU A 188 -11.49 -4.72 -5.25
CA GLU A 188 -11.73 -6.13 -4.99
C GLU A 188 -10.59 -6.95 -5.55
N SER A 189 -10.06 -7.88 -4.77
CA SER A 189 -8.98 -8.76 -5.18
C SER A 189 -9.26 -10.21 -4.81
N MET A 190 -8.92 -11.13 -5.70
CA MET A 190 -8.94 -12.57 -5.47
C MET A 190 -7.61 -13.15 -5.91
N VAL A 191 -6.96 -13.88 -5.01
CA VAL A 191 -5.67 -14.55 -5.26
C VAL A 191 -5.79 -16.01 -4.86
N ASN A 192 -5.32 -16.91 -5.71
CA ASN A 192 -5.10 -18.30 -5.38
C ASN A 192 -3.66 -18.67 -5.71
N ALA A 193 -2.94 -19.18 -4.71
CA ALA A 193 -1.57 -19.67 -4.86
C ALA A 193 -1.50 -21.14 -4.40
N THR A 194 -1.02 -22.01 -5.28
CA THR A 194 -0.77 -23.42 -4.98
C THR A 194 0.71 -23.70 -5.11
N SER A 195 1.32 -24.26 -4.07
CA SER A 195 2.74 -24.59 -4.07
C SER A 195 3.00 -25.98 -3.52
N LEU A 196 3.99 -26.64 -4.11
CA LEU A 196 4.57 -27.90 -3.64
C LEU A 196 5.99 -27.61 -3.18
N SER A 197 6.28 -27.88 -1.93
CA SER A 197 7.61 -27.72 -1.36
C SER A 197 8.11 -29.05 -0.77
N GLY A 198 9.41 -29.26 -0.81
CA GLY A 198 9.96 -30.49 -0.28
C GLY A 198 11.47 -30.52 -0.18
N LYS A 199 11.95 -31.64 0.38
CA LYS A 199 13.37 -31.98 0.42
C LYS A 199 13.57 -33.34 -0.21
N LEU A 200 14.56 -33.44 -1.06
CA LEU A 200 14.95 -34.68 -1.67
C LEU A 200 16.47 -34.78 -1.77
N ALA A 201 16.99 -35.94 -2.03
CA ALA A 201 18.41 -36.18 -2.26
C ALA A 201 18.63 -36.91 -3.58
N THR A 202 19.60 -36.47 -4.35
CA THR A 202 20.08 -37.12 -5.57
C THR A 202 21.54 -37.57 -5.33
N GLY A 203 21.71 -38.77 -4.85
CA GLY A 203 22.99 -39.24 -4.34
C GLY A 203 23.40 -38.45 -3.09
N SER A 204 24.55 -37.81 -3.12
CA SER A 204 25.05 -36.98 -2.01
C SER A 204 24.51 -35.53 -2.02
N ILE A 205 23.87 -35.12 -3.09
CA ILE A 205 23.34 -33.74 -3.27
C ILE A 205 21.96 -33.65 -2.62
N LYS A 206 21.76 -32.65 -1.80
CA LYS A 206 20.45 -32.38 -1.15
C LYS A 206 19.78 -31.19 -1.81
N HIS A 207 18.48 -31.32 -2.01
CA HIS A 207 17.61 -30.33 -2.60
C HIS A 207 16.57 -29.87 -1.60
N SER A 208 16.28 -28.55 -1.56
CA SER A 208 15.14 -27.96 -0.88
C SER A 208 14.41 -27.09 -1.88
N PHE A 209 13.32 -27.62 -2.42
CA PHE A 209 12.62 -26.98 -3.54
C PHE A 209 11.26 -26.39 -3.13
N ASN A 210 10.81 -25.42 -3.88
CA ASN A 210 9.45 -24.88 -3.88
C ASN A 210 9.05 -24.55 -5.33
N ALA A 211 7.96 -25.17 -5.79
CA ALA A 211 7.40 -24.90 -7.11
C ALA A 211 5.90 -24.60 -6.97
N GLY A 212 5.37 -23.70 -7.77
CA GLY A 212 3.98 -23.35 -7.65
C GLY A 212 3.41 -22.59 -8.82
N VAL A 213 2.10 -22.39 -8.72
CA VAL A 213 1.29 -21.60 -9.64
C VAL A 213 0.51 -20.57 -8.85
N GLU A 214 0.30 -19.39 -9.43
CA GLU A 214 -0.48 -18.30 -8.85
C GLU A 214 -1.42 -17.73 -9.91
N ILE A 215 -2.66 -17.49 -9.53
CA ILE A 215 -3.62 -16.76 -10.31
C ILE A 215 -4.21 -15.65 -9.45
N SER A 216 -4.32 -14.44 -10.00
CA SER A 216 -4.97 -13.35 -9.32
C SER A 216 -5.85 -12.54 -10.26
N ARG A 217 -6.86 -11.93 -9.67
CA ARG A 217 -7.71 -10.94 -10.30
C ARG A 217 -7.91 -9.80 -9.33
N GLU A 218 -7.67 -8.59 -9.81
CA GLU A 218 -7.96 -7.36 -9.09
C GLU A 218 -8.86 -6.48 -9.95
N THR A 219 -9.83 -5.82 -9.32
CA THR A 219 -10.69 -4.82 -9.94
C THR A 219 -10.70 -3.61 -9.03
N THR A 220 -10.23 -2.47 -9.52
CA THR A 220 -10.31 -1.19 -8.85
C THR A 220 -11.28 -0.29 -9.58
N GLU A 221 -12.32 0.14 -8.89
CA GLU A 221 -13.24 1.17 -9.34
C GLU A 221 -12.93 2.47 -8.61
N ARG A 222 -12.73 3.54 -9.37
CA ARG A 222 -12.43 4.85 -8.80
C ARG A 222 -13.28 5.95 -9.41
N SER A 223 -13.68 6.88 -8.58
CA SER A 223 -14.39 8.10 -8.92
C SER A 223 -13.90 9.24 -8.03
N SER A 224 -14.60 10.36 -8.06
CA SER A 224 -14.36 11.54 -7.25
C SER A 224 -15.67 12.11 -6.74
N TYR A 225 -15.60 13.09 -5.83
CA TYR A 225 -16.78 13.86 -5.46
C TYR A 225 -16.94 15.09 -6.36
N LEU A 226 -18.18 15.37 -6.70
CA LEU A 226 -18.64 16.63 -7.27
C LEU A 226 -19.26 17.47 -6.15
N PHE A 227 -19.01 18.78 -6.19
CA PHE A 227 -19.60 19.73 -5.27
C PHE A 227 -20.66 20.58 -5.97
N THR A 228 -21.80 20.81 -5.31
CA THR A 228 -22.90 21.60 -5.84
C THR A 228 -23.36 22.61 -4.78
N PRO A 229 -23.49 23.89 -5.08
CA PRO A 229 -23.17 24.55 -6.35
C PRO A 229 -21.66 24.55 -6.64
N GLY A 230 -21.29 24.19 -7.89
CA GLY A 230 -19.92 23.89 -8.29
C GLY A 230 -18.94 25.06 -8.41
N THR A 231 -19.40 26.27 -8.11
CA THR A 231 -18.61 27.49 -8.41
C THR A 231 -17.55 27.84 -7.36
N ASN A 232 -17.61 27.24 -6.17
CA ASN A 232 -16.87 27.73 -5.02
C ASN A 232 -15.72 26.84 -4.55
N ASN A 233 -15.45 25.75 -5.25
CA ASN A 233 -14.30 24.91 -5.01
C ASN A 233 -13.79 24.34 -6.32
N PRO A 234 -13.17 25.15 -7.17
CA PRO A 234 -12.62 24.68 -8.42
C PRO A 234 -11.54 23.61 -8.14
N LEU A 235 -11.78 22.41 -8.64
CA LEU A 235 -10.81 21.29 -8.57
C LEU A 235 -9.65 21.50 -9.55
N THR A 236 -9.73 22.50 -10.41
CA THR A 236 -8.76 22.72 -11.50
C THR A 236 -8.16 24.12 -11.45
N GLY A 237 -6.96 24.15 -11.52
CA GLY A 237 -5.75 24.86 -11.83
C GLY A 237 -5.67 26.38 -11.90
N THR A 238 -6.69 27.22 -11.83
CA THR A 238 -6.53 28.67 -12.07
C THR A 238 -7.21 29.56 -11.05
N PHE A 239 -7.52 29.04 -9.88
CA PHE A 239 -8.22 29.81 -8.87
C PHE A 239 -7.28 30.76 -8.14
N THR A 240 -7.59 32.05 -8.19
CA THR A 240 -6.97 33.07 -7.34
C THR A 240 -7.91 33.36 -6.18
N CYS A 241 -7.38 33.37 -4.96
CA CYS A 241 -8.17 33.71 -3.79
C CYS A 241 -8.72 35.11 -3.91
N PRO A 242 -10.04 35.32 -3.77
CA PRO A 242 -10.61 36.64 -3.77
C PRO A 242 -10.16 37.43 -2.53
N THR A 243 -9.99 38.71 -2.68
CA THR A 243 -9.56 39.59 -1.59
C THR A 243 -10.70 40.00 -0.64
N SER A 244 -11.94 39.68 -1.00
CA SER A 244 -13.13 39.95 -0.18
C SER A 244 -14.33 39.09 -0.57
N GLY A 245 -15.28 38.94 0.35
CA GLY A 245 -16.54 38.22 0.13
C GLY A 245 -16.63 36.87 0.83
N ALA A 246 -17.85 36.29 0.90
CA ALA A 246 -18.12 35.04 1.61
C ALA A 246 -17.35 33.83 1.03
N ALA A 247 -17.04 33.83 -0.27
CA ALA A 247 -16.25 32.80 -0.92
C ALA A 247 -14.79 32.73 -0.42
N THR A 248 -14.32 33.82 0.23
CA THR A 248 -12.98 33.86 0.84
C THR A 248 -12.87 32.91 2.01
N LEU A 249 -13.94 32.68 2.77
CA LEU A 249 -13.88 31.99 4.05
C LEU A 249 -13.64 30.48 3.91
N TYR A 250 -14.31 29.80 2.99
CA TYR A 250 -14.15 28.36 2.86
C TYR A 250 -13.24 27.91 1.71
N ASN A 251 -13.05 28.74 0.69
CA ASN A 251 -12.11 28.45 -0.38
C ASN A 251 -10.70 28.92 -0.08
N CYS A 252 -10.56 29.99 0.65
CA CYS A 252 -9.28 30.61 0.96
C CYS A 252 -9.19 30.95 2.45
N ALA A 253 -8.16 30.42 3.08
CA ALA A 253 -7.86 30.71 4.47
C ALA A 253 -6.76 31.77 4.58
N PRO A 254 -6.73 32.61 5.64
CA PRO A 254 -5.53 33.38 5.94
C PRO A 254 -4.35 32.46 6.21
N VAL A 255 -3.14 32.87 5.83
CA VAL A 255 -1.90 32.11 6.07
C VAL A 255 -1.74 31.84 7.56
N ASN A 256 -1.99 32.83 8.40
CA ASN A 256 -1.93 32.70 9.85
C ASN A 256 -3.35 32.53 10.42
N ASN A 257 -3.49 31.60 11.38
CA ASN A 257 -4.73 31.32 12.09
C ASN A 257 -5.95 31.06 11.18
N PRO A 258 -5.86 30.08 10.26
CA PRO A 258 -7.02 29.65 9.48
C PRO A 258 -8.12 29.12 10.41
N ASN A 259 -9.38 29.47 10.12
CA ASN A 259 -10.50 28.95 10.91
C ASN A 259 -10.99 27.63 10.31
N PRO A 260 -10.84 26.47 11.00
CA PRO A 260 -11.28 25.19 10.51
C PRO A 260 -12.81 25.04 10.44
N ASN A 261 -13.54 25.92 11.12
CA ASN A 261 -15.01 25.94 11.16
C ASN A 261 -15.62 26.97 10.19
N ASP A 262 -14.86 27.50 9.24
CA ASP A 262 -15.43 28.35 8.21
C ASP A 262 -16.59 27.63 7.49
N PRO A 263 -17.69 28.31 7.21
CA PRO A 263 -18.91 27.68 6.71
C PRO A 263 -18.69 27.12 5.29
N TRP A 264 -18.88 25.82 5.16
CA TRP A 264 -18.95 25.15 3.87
C TRP A 264 -20.41 24.77 3.57
N VAL A 265 -20.98 25.41 2.56
CA VAL A 265 -22.42 25.33 2.25
C VAL A 265 -22.76 24.45 1.04
N ASN A 266 -21.74 23.88 0.40
CA ASN A 266 -21.93 23.00 -0.75
C ASN A 266 -22.42 21.62 -0.32
N THR A 267 -23.06 20.91 -1.25
CA THR A 267 -23.34 19.48 -1.10
C THR A 267 -22.36 18.67 -1.96
N ARG A 268 -22.10 17.44 -1.56
CA ARG A 268 -21.27 16.52 -2.32
C ARG A 268 -22.09 15.36 -2.89
N SER A 269 -21.73 14.91 -4.09
CA SER A 269 -22.25 13.69 -4.72
C SER A 269 -21.14 12.98 -5.44
N VAL A 270 -21.23 11.66 -5.56
CA VAL A 270 -20.24 10.87 -6.32
C VAL A 270 -20.36 11.21 -7.81
N SER A 271 -19.24 11.46 -8.45
CA SER A 271 -19.18 11.71 -9.89
C SER A 271 -19.62 10.48 -10.69
N PRO A 272 -20.43 10.62 -11.74
CA PRO A 272 -20.75 9.52 -12.65
C PRO A 272 -19.55 9.08 -13.53
N ALA A 273 -18.47 9.86 -13.57
CA ALA A 273 -17.24 9.47 -14.25
C ALA A 273 -16.53 8.38 -13.44
N LEU A 274 -16.81 7.13 -13.77
CA LEU A 274 -16.22 5.96 -13.16
C LEU A 274 -15.10 5.43 -14.04
N THR A 275 -13.93 5.22 -13.45
CA THR A 275 -12.81 4.49 -14.04
C THR A 275 -12.71 3.12 -13.39
N SER A 276 -12.76 2.07 -14.20
CA SER A 276 -12.55 0.69 -13.78
C SER A 276 -11.23 0.17 -14.33
N VAL A 277 -10.37 -0.32 -13.45
CA VAL A 277 -9.11 -1.00 -13.80
C VAL A 277 -9.22 -2.45 -13.39
N LYS A 278 -9.04 -3.36 -14.33
CA LYS A 278 -9.09 -4.81 -14.10
C LYS A 278 -7.76 -5.43 -14.48
N THR A 279 -7.13 -6.10 -13.51
CA THR A 279 -5.87 -6.79 -13.69
C THR A 279 -6.06 -8.29 -13.45
N ASN A 280 -5.56 -9.11 -14.36
CA ASN A 280 -5.47 -10.56 -14.19
C ASN A 280 -4.01 -10.95 -14.32
N THR A 281 -3.52 -11.73 -13.37
CA THR A 281 -2.16 -12.25 -13.37
C THR A 281 -2.17 -13.77 -13.30
N ARG A 282 -1.26 -14.40 -14.04
CA ARG A 282 -0.97 -15.82 -13.93
C ARG A 282 0.52 -16.00 -13.83
N ALA A 283 0.97 -16.86 -12.92
CA ALA A 283 2.37 -17.10 -12.75
C ALA A 283 2.67 -18.58 -12.50
N VAL A 284 3.85 -19.01 -12.92
CA VAL A 284 4.44 -20.31 -12.61
C VAL A 284 5.86 -20.07 -12.15
N TYR A 285 6.27 -20.72 -11.08
CA TYR A 285 7.61 -20.56 -10.53
C TYR A 285 8.19 -21.87 -10.00
N ALA A 286 9.50 -21.94 -9.98
CA ALA A 286 10.26 -22.99 -9.31
C ALA A 286 11.56 -22.43 -8.74
N PHE A 287 11.87 -22.81 -7.50
CA PHE A 287 13.09 -22.46 -6.78
C PHE A 287 13.69 -23.72 -6.16
N ASP A 288 15.01 -23.83 -6.18
CA ASP A 288 15.72 -24.91 -5.51
C ASP A 288 16.97 -24.39 -4.81
N THR A 289 17.18 -24.87 -3.60
CA THR A 289 18.42 -24.71 -2.86
C THR A 289 19.12 -26.06 -2.85
N ILE A 290 20.26 -26.13 -3.52
CA ILE A 290 21.03 -27.34 -3.78
C ILE A 290 22.27 -27.31 -2.88
N GLU A 291 22.32 -28.22 -1.91
CA GLU A 291 23.52 -28.47 -1.10
C GLU A 291 24.44 -29.45 -1.84
N LEU A 292 25.44 -28.93 -2.54
CA LEU A 292 26.42 -29.69 -3.28
C LEU A 292 27.32 -30.49 -2.33
N ASN A 293 27.68 -29.90 -1.23
CA ASN A 293 28.42 -30.47 -0.10
C ASN A 293 28.29 -29.55 1.13
N PRO A 294 28.84 -29.85 2.31
CA PRO A 294 28.70 -29.01 3.51
C PRO A 294 29.18 -27.56 3.36
N GLN A 295 30.06 -27.27 2.40
CA GLN A 295 30.65 -25.97 2.18
C GLN A 295 29.99 -25.18 1.05
N TRP A 296 29.36 -25.87 0.07
CA TRP A 296 28.85 -25.21 -1.13
C TRP A 296 27.34 -25.40 -1.30
N MET A 297 26.63 -24.30 -1.48
CA MET A 297 25.20 -24.29 -1.78
C MET A 297 24.95 -23.43 -3.02
N LEU A 298 24.08 -23.92 -3.89
CA LEU A 298 23.59 -23.20 -5.07
C LEU A 298 22.10 -22.96 -4.91
N ASN A 299 21.67 -21.70 -5.06
CA ASN A 299 20.27 -21.32 -5.14
C ASN A 299 19.93 -20.98 -6.58
N ILE A 300 18.89 -21.56 -7.12
CA ILE A 300 18.40 -21.26 -8.46
C ILE A 300 16.88 -21.05 -8.41
N GLY A 301 16.38 -20.18 -9.24
CA GLY A 301 14.95 -19.96 -9.35
C GLY A 301 14.59 -19.29 -10.67
N ALA A 302 13.39 -19.61 -11.13
CA ALA A 302 12.77 -18.98 -12.28
C ALA A 302 11.28 -18.76 -12.01
N ARG A 303 10.74 -17.68 -12.53
CA ARG A 303 9.32 -17.38 -12.52
C ARG A 303 8.94 -16.76 -13.86
N TRP A 304 7.84 -17.22 -14.41
CA TRP A 304 7.14 -16.63 -15.54
C TRP A 304 5.84 -16.01 -15.06
N ASP A 305 5.54 -14.83 -15.55
CA ASP A 305 4.32 -14.09 -15.29
C ASP A 305 3.63 -13.67 -16.59
N GLU A 306 2.31 -13.82 -16.65
CA GLU A 306 1.43 -13.18 -17.61
C GLU A 306 0.61 -12.12 -16.87
N PHE A 307 0.61 -10.89 -17.37
CA PHE A 307 -0.06 -9.73 -16.79
C PHE A 307 -0.96 -9.06 -17.83
N LYS A 308 -2.26 -9.00 -17.52
CA LYS A 308 -3.27 -8.38 -18.38
C LYS A 308 -4.05 -7.35 -17.60
N THR A 309 -3.96 -6.09 -18.01
CA THR A 309 -4.68 -4.98 -17.40
C THR A 309 -5.51 -4.25 -18.44
N THR A 310 -6.75 -3.95 -18.08
CA THR A 310 -7.66 -3.10 -18.87
C THR A 310 -8.12 -1.92 -18.01
N LEU A 311 -8.13 -0.74 -18.62
CA LEU A 311 -8.71 0.47 -18.07
C LEU A 311 -9.90 0.88 -18.93
N ASP A 312 -11.04 1.11 -18.28
CA ASP A 312 -12.25 1.64 -18.87
C ASP A 312 -12.71 2.87 -18.09
N THR A 313 -12.73 4.04 -18.70
CA THR A 313 -13.30 5.26 -18.12
C THR A 313 -14.62 5.58 -18.83
N LYS A 314 -15.71 5.66 -18.06
CA LYS A 314 -17.02 6.07 -18.58
C LYS A 314 -17.03 7.56 -18.89
N ALA A 315 -17.66 7.92 -19.99
CA ALA A 315 -17.88 9.33 -20.32
C ALA A 315 -18.73 10.03 -19.24
N SER A 316 -18.44 11.31 -19.01
CA SER A 316 -19.25 12.23 -18.21
C SER A 316 -19.39 13.55 -18.96
N ALA A 317 -20.06 14.52 -18.36
CA ALA A 317 -20.21 15.86 -18.96
C ALA A 317 -18.86 16.56 -19.25
N THR A 318 -17.79 16.19 -18.50
CA THR A 318 -16.47 16.84 -18.58
C THR A 318 -15.33 15.90 -18.95
N THR A 319 -15.61 14.58 -19.05
CA THR A 319 -14.59 13.56 -19.30
C THR A 319 -15.04 12.69 -20.47
N ALA A 320 -14.22 12.55 -21.50
CA ALA A 320 -14.45 11.61 -22.58
C ALA A 320 -14.24 10.16 -22.11
N ALA A 321 -14.96 9.22 -22.70
CA ALA A 321 -14.68 7.80 -22.49
C ALA A 321 -13.27 7.47 -23.00
N THR A 322 -12.52 6.70 -22.23
CA THR A 322 -11.20 6.20 -22.61
C THR A 322 -11.06 4.73 -22.30
N GLN A 323 -10.31 4.02 -23.15
CA GLN A 323 -9.94 2.64 -22.94
C GLN A 323 -8.44 2.49 -23.18
N ALA A 324 -7.79 1.68 -22.35
CA ALA A 324 -6.43 1.25 -22.55
C ALA A 324 -6.28 -0.20 -22.07
N HIS A 325 -5.35 -0.94 -22.65
CA HIS A 325 -5.05 -2.28 -22.18
C HIS A 325 -3.55 -2.59 -22.30
N VAL A 326 -3.07 -3.45 -21.43
CA VAL A 326 -1.75 -4.07 -21.48
C VAL A 326 -1.93 -5.57 -21.41
N ASP A 327 -1.25 -6.28 -22.30
CA ASP A 327 -1.11 -7.74 -22.28
C ASP A 327 0.37 -8.03 -22.48
N THR A 328 1.03 -8.48 -21.42
CA THR A 328 2.46 -8.71 -21.42
C THR A 328 2.83 -9.94 -20.60
N SER A 329 3.96 -10.55 -20.93
CA SER A 329 4.56 -11.60 -20.14
C SER A 329 6.05 -11.37 -19.98
N PHE A 330 6.60 -11.81 -18.88
CA PHE A 330 8.02 -11.68 -18.59
C PHE A 330 8.51 -12.84 -17.71
N ASP A 331 9.82 -13.06 -17.80
CA ASP A 331 10.51 -14.03 -16.98
C ASP A 331 11.42 -13.33 -15.99
N THR A 332 11.54 -13.90 -14.80
CA THR A 332 12.48 -13.47 -13.79
C THR A 332 13.29 -14.64 -13.27
N TYR A 333 14.56 -14.39 -12.96
CA TYR A 333 15.52 -15.42 -12.61
C TYR A 333 16.31 -15.04 -11.37
N GLN A 334 16.76 -16.06 -10.66
CA GLN A 334 17.65 -15.92 -9.52
C GLN A 334 18.70 -17.02 -9.56
N VAL A 335 19.96 -16.64 -9.36
CA VAL A 335 21.07 -17.57 -9.14
C VAL A 335 21.92 -17.03 -7.99
N GLY A 336 22.24 -17.90 -7.03
CA GLY A 336 23.07 -17.55 -5.88
C GLY A 336 24.00 -18.70 -5.53
N LEU A 337 25.28 -18.41 -5.32
CA LEU A 337 26.27 -19.35 -4.84
C LEU A 337 26.72 -18.95 -3.45
N VAL A 338 26.69 -19.87 -2.51
CA VAL A 338 27.11 -19.67 -1.14
C VAL A 338 28.26 -20.61 -0.82
N TYR A 339 29.36 -20.06 -0.33
CA TYR A 339 30.51 -20.76 0.20
C TYR A 339 30.60 -20.59 1.70
N LYS A 340 30.66 -21.70 2.44
CA LYS A 340 30.81 -21.76 3.89
C LYS A 340 32.20 -22.28 4.23
N PRO A 341 33.22 -21.40 4.39
CA PRO A 341 34.58 -21.82 4.74
C PRO A 341 34.65 -22.45 6.12
N SER A 342 33.71 -22.07 6.99
CA SER A 342 33.57 -22.59 8.37
C SER A 342 32.11 -22.55 8.80
N ALA A 343 31.79 -23.21 9.92
CA ALA A 343 30.41 -23.30 10.42
C ALA A 343 29.82 -21.93 10.83
N ASN A 344 30.68 -20.95 11.15
CA ASN A 344 30.30 -19.64 11.64
C ASN A 344 30.41 -18.51 10.60
N GLY A 345 30.69 -18.86 9.32
CA GLY A 345 30.84 -17.86 8.29
C GLY A 345 30.42 -18.32 6.90
N SER A 346 29.96 -17.36 6.09
CA SER A 346 29.64 -17.58 4.68
C SER A 346 30.05 -16.40 3.80
N ILE A 347 30.41 -16.70 2.57
CA ILE A 347 30.60 -15.74 1.48
C ILE A 347 29.59 -16.12 0.41
N TYR A 348 28.94 -15.17 -0.20
CA TYR A 348 27.96 -15.44 -1.24
C TYR A 348 28.07 -14.46 -2.40
N ALA A 349 27.69 -14.94 -3.58
CA ALA A 349 27.44 -14.12 -4.74
C ALA A 349 26.04 -14.44 -5.27
N SER A 350 25.27 -13.43 -5.64
CA SER A 350 23.93 -13.61 -6.21
C SER A 350 23.70 -12.71 -7.40
N TRP A 351 22.91 -13.18 -8.34
CA TRP A 351 22.36 -12.44 -9.45
C TRP A 351 20.86 -12.71 -9.53
N ALA A 352 20.07 -11.64 -9.66
CA ALA A 352 18.63 -11.75 -9.78
C ALA A 352 18.10 -10.69 -10.73
N THR A 353 16.98 -11.01 -11.37
CA THR A 353 16.19 -10.07 -12.18
C THR A 353 14.83 -9.84 -11.55
N SER A 354 14.24 -8.68 -11.80
CA SER A 354 12.84 -8.41 -11.56
C SER A 354 12.24 -7.60 -12.70
N ALA A 355 10.93 -7.67 -12.86
CA ALA A 355 10.22 -6.89 -13.87
C ALA A 355 8.98 -6.25 -13.26
N THR A 356 8.68 -5.03 -13.71
CA THR A 356 7.46 -4.29 -13.36
C THR A 356 6.69 -4.02 -14.65
N PRO A 357 5.49 -4.61 -14.83
CA PRO A 357 4.67 -4.35 -16.02
C PRO A 357 4.13 -2.92 -16.01
N PRO A 358 3.91 -2.28 -17.18
CA PRO A 358 3.26 -0.98 -17.25
C PRO A 358 1.81 -1.10 -16.78
N GLY A 359 1.30 -0.06 -16.11
CA GLY A 359 -0.08 -0.05 -15.62
C GLY A 359 -0.34 -1.01 -14.46
N ASN A 360 0.67 -1.36 -13.67
CA ASN A 360 0.52 -2.22 -12.50
C ASN A 360 -0.17 -1.52 -11.31
N ASP A 361 -0.29 -0.20 -11.34
CA ASP A 361 -1.01 0.58 -10.33
C ASP A 361 -2.45 0.82 -10.77
N GLY A 362 -3.42 0.20 -10.10
CA GLY A 362 -4.86 0.46 -10.30
C GLY A 362 -5.31 1.84 -9.79
N GLY A 363 -4.46 2.55 -9.05
CA GLY A 363 -4.67 3.91 -8.55
C GLY A 363 -4.41 5.00 -9.61
N ASP A 364 -3.91 6.13 -9.17
CA ASP A 364 -3.52 7.30 -9.97
C ASP A 364 -2.05 7.68 -9.77
N GLY A 365 -1.24 6.70 -9.40
CA GLY A 365 0.21 6.85 -9.35
C GLY A 365 0.83 7.05 -10.73
N LEU A 366 2.14 7.24 -10.77
CA LEU A 366 2.91 7.41 -12.02
C LEU A 366 2.85 6.16 -12.91
N ASP A 367 2.65 4.99 -12.31
CA ASP A 367 2.57 3.70 -13.00
C ASP A 367 1.12 3.30 -13.37
N ALA A 368 0.16 4.23 -13.19
CA ALA A 368 -1.23 3.98 -13.57
C ALA A 368 -1.37 3.76 -15.07
N LEU A 369 -2.21 2.81 -15.46
CA LEU A 369 -2.50 2.57 -16.88
C LEU A 369 -3.18 3.79 -17.51
N THR A 370 -2.62 4.25 -18.61
CA THR A 370 -3.18 5.29 -19.47
C THR A 370 -3.01 4.90 -20.93
N VAL A 371 -3.71 5.58 -21.84
CA VAL A 371 -3.52 5.37 -23.28
C VAL A 371 -2.07 5.62 -23.71
N ALA A 372 -1.37 6.52 -23.03
CA ALA A 372 0.03 6.83 -23.36
C ALA A 372 1.00 5.70 -22.97
N VAL A 373 0.74 5.01 -21.87
CA VAL A 373 1.67 3.97 -21.33
C VAL A 373 1.32 2.55 -21.76
N GLN A 374 0.19 2.32 -22.40
CA GLN A 374 -0.27 0.97 -22.79
C GLN A 374 0.68 0.20 -23.73
N ASN A 375 1.55 0.91 -24.44
CA ASN A 375 2.51 0.34 -25.40
C ASN A 375 3.92 0.23 -24.83
N LEU A 376 4.13 0.56 -23.58
CA LEU A 376 5.41 0.42 -22.93
C LEU A 376 5.72 -1.07 -22.65
N GLN A 377 6.99 -1.40 -22.65
CA GLN A 377 7.46 -2.72 -22.23
C GLN A 377 7.62 -2.76 -20.69
N PRO A 378 7.59 -3.95 -20.07
CA PRO A 378 7.93 -4.08 -18.67
C PRO A 378 9.31 -3.49 -18.36
N GLN A 379 9.39 -2.75 -17.26
CA GLN A 379 10.65 -2.24 -16.77
C GLN A 379 11.41 -3.38 -16.08
N GLU A 380 12.56 -3.74 -16.63
CA GLU A 380 13.42 -4.78 -16.06
C GLU A 380 14.49 -4.18 -15.17
N SER A 381 14.76 -4.84 -14.06
CA SER A 381 15.93 -4.55 -13.24
C SER A 381 16.79 -5.79 -13.02
N LYS A 382 18.10 -5.58 -12.91
CA LYS A 382 19.10 -6.61 -12.68
C LYS A 382 19.91 -6.22 -11.46
N ASN A 383 20.04 -7.15 -10.53
CA ASN A 383 20.80 -6.97 -9.31
C ASN A 383 21.92 -8.02 -9.24
N PHE A 384 23.14 -7.55 -8.96
CA PHE A 384 24.26 -8.38 -8.60
C PHE A 384 24.72 -8.00 -7.19
N GLU A 385 24.97 -8.99 -6.35
CA GLU A 385 25.44 -8.80 -4.98
C GLU A 385 26.55 -9.79 -4.64
N LEU A 386 27.59 -9.31 -3.98
CA LEU A 386 28.63 -10.12 -3.34
C LEU A 386 28.70 -9.74 -1.87
N GLY A 387 28.55 -10.70 -0.98
CA GLY A 387 28.52 -10.43 0.44
C GLY A 387 29.14 -11.52 1.30
N THR A 388 29.27 -11.20 2.57
CA THR A 388 29.78 -12.13 3.58
C THR A 388 29.06 -11.94 4.90
N LYS A 389 28.90 -13.04 5.65
CA LYS A 389 28.23 -13.07 6.96
C LYS A 389 29.06 -13.93 7.91
N TRP A 390 29.33 -13.41 9.11
CA TRP A 390 30.13 -14.10 10.12
C TRP A 390 29.51 -13.94 11.51
N GLU A 391 29.44 -15.02 12.23
CA GLU A 391 29.13 -15.03 13.64
C GLU A 391 30.42 -15.30 14.43
N VAL A 392 30.85 -14.33 15.22
CA VAL A 392 32.09 -14.37 15.98
C VAL A 392 31.83 -14.21 17.47
N LEU A 393 32.85 -14.45 18.30
CA LEU A 393 32.77 -14.38 19.77
C LEU A 393 31.64 -15.30 20.35
N ASN A 394 31.56 -16.56 19.87
CA ASN A 394 30.53 -17.51 20.25
C ASN A 394 29.11 -16.98 19.99
N SER A 395 28.89 -16.47 18.78
CA SER A 395 27.61 -15.88 18.31
C SER A 395 27.15 -14.63 19.07
N ARG A 396 28.06 -13.96 19.79
CA ARG A 396 27.75 -12.69 20.48
C ARG A 396 27.87 -11.48 19.54
N LEU A 397 28.56 -11.63 18.42
CA LEU A 397 28.74 -10.57 17.45
C LEU A 397 28.49 -11.13 16.03
N SER A 398 27.55 -10.51 15.30
CA SER A 398 27.27 -10.80 13.89
C SER A 398 27.85 -9.69 13.01
N LEU A 399 28.69 -10.05 12.05
CA LEU A 399 29.28 -9.14 11.08
C LEU A 399 28.74 -9.46 9.68
N ASN A 400 28.14 -8.49 9.03
CA ASN A 400 27.62 -8.63 7.66
C ASN A 400 28.17 -7.49 6.80
N ALA A 401 28.63 -7.81 5.61
CA ALA A 401 29.05 -6.83 4.61
C ALA A 401 28.61 -7.28 3.22
N ALA A 402 28.18 -6.34 2.40
CA ALA A 402 27.84 -6.61 1.00
C ALA A 402 28.15 -5.42 0.12
N ILE A 403 28.51 -5.72 -1.13
CA ILE A 403 28.56 -4.76 -2.23
C ILE A 403 27.55 -5.21 -3.29
N PHE A 404 26.84 -4.27 -3.88
CA PHE A 404 25.84 -4.60 -4.88
C PHE A 404 25.82 -3.59 -6.03
N LYS A 405 25.30 -4.03 -7.16
CA LYS A 405 25.03 -3.18 -8.32
C LYS A 405 23.63 -3.52 -8.83
N SER A 406 22.76 -2.51 -8.82
CA SER A 406 21.43 -2.58 -9.46
C SER A 406 21.44 -1.76 -10.75
N THR A 407 20.81 -2.28 -11.78
CA THR A 407 20.66 -1.62 -13.08
C THR A 407 19.20 -1.76 -13.49
N MET A 408 18.59 -0.67 -13.89
CA MET A 408 17.27 -0.54 -14.47
C MET A 408 17.35 -0.21 -15.94
#